data_6ffe5d320d00cc555ce457650d1e4752
#
_entry.id   6ffe5d320d00cc555ce457650d1e4752
#
_cell.length_a   1.000
_cell.length_b   1.000
_cell.length_c   1.000
_cell.angle_alpha   90.00
_cell.angle_beta   90.00
_cell.angle_gamma   90.00
#
_symmetry.space_group_name_H-M   'P 1'
#
loop_
_entity.id
_entity.type
_entity.pdbx_description
1 polymer ?
#
loop_
_entity_poly.entity_id
_entity_poly.type
_entity_poly.pdbx_seq_one_letter_code
_entity_poly.pdbx_strand_id
1 'polypeptide(L)'
;MPTDIQKVGELSEKIILALNLNCEVGQPIMLSDSNILHMLDRHPAEYNRFGAFIPLIVKEPDYVGINPKDNSLEFVKEFQIEDEFVKVAIRASNSDTLFVRSLYCLNSNRVRNFVSKGTLKKI
;
A
#
# COMPACT_ATOMS: atom_id res chain seq x y z
N MET A 1 0.33 -6.69 -26.39
CA MET A 1 1.34 -7.20 -25.45
C MET A 1 0.70 -7.58 -24.13
N PRO A 2 0.92 -8.78 -23.63
CA PRO A 2 0.42 -9.11 -22.29
C PRO A 2 1.11 -8.21 -21.28
N THR A 3 0.32 -7.75 -20.33
CA THR A 3 0.84 -6.96 -19.21
C THR A 3 1.56 -7.90 -18.25
N ASP A 4 2.81 -7.61 -17.93
CA ASP A 4 3.53 -8.38 -16.94
C ASP A 4 2.93 -8.10 -15.56
N ILE A 5 2.73 -9.17 -14.78
CA ILE A 5 2.23 -9.11 -13.44
C ILE A 5 3.23 -9.82 -12.55
N GLN A 6 3.66 -9.16 -11.47
CA GLN A 6 4.61 -9.74 -10.54
C GLN A 6 4.03 -9.71 -9.13
N LYS A 7 4.41 -10.70 -8.34
CA LYS A 7 4.07 -10.75 -6.92
C LYS A 7 5.07 -9.86 -6.17
N VAL A 8 4.55 -8.92 -5.37
CA VAL A 8 5.40 -8.02 -4.57
C VAL A 8 5.33 -8.31 -3.09
N GLY A 9 4.39 -9.14 -2.64
CA GLY A 9 4.26 -9.51 -1.25
C GLY A 9 3.06 -10.38 -0.97
N GLU A 10 2.75 -10.56 0.31
CA GLU A 10 1.64 -11.37 0.77
C GLU A 10 0.99 -10.71 1.98
N LEU A 11 -0.30 -10.95 2.19
CA LEU A 11 -0.96 -10.54 3.42
C LEU A 11 -0.49 -11.40 4.58
N SER A 12 -0.01 -10.76 5.63
CA SER A 12 0.37 -11.45 6.86
C SER A 12 -0.84 -11.63 7.77
N GLU A 13 -0.77 -12.63 8.65
CA GLU A 13 -1.80 -12.81 9.68
C GLU A 13 -1.96 -11.56 10.54
N LYS A 14 -0.85 -10.90 10.88
CA LYS A 14 -0.85 -9.70 11.70
C LYS A 14 -1.70 -8.60 11.09
N ILE A 15 -1.56 -8.37 9.79
CA ILE A 15 -2.34 -7.34 9.08
C ILE A 15 -3.81 -7.74 8.96
N ILE A 16 -4.07 -8.99 8.65
CA ILE A 16 -5.44 -9.51 8.55
C ILE A 16 -6.18 -9.31 9.87
N LEU A 17 -5.54 -9.64 10.99
CA LEU A 17 -6.14 -9.46 12.31
C LEU A 17 -6.29 -7.98 12.67
N ALA A 18 -5.28 -7.17 12.37
CA ALA A 18 -5.31 -5.74 12.69
C ALA A 18 -6.45 -5.01 11.98
N LEU A 19 -6.74 -5.38 10.73
CA LEU A 19 -7.77 -4.74 9.91
C LEU A 19 -9.07 -5.53 9.84
N ASN A 20 -9.13 -6.68 10.50
CA ASN A 20 -10.32 -7.57 10.47
C ASN A 20 -10.72 -7.90 9.04
N LEU A 21 -9.74 -8.33 8.23
CA LEU A 21 -9.97 -8.62 6.82
C LEU A 21 -10.55 -10.01 6.62
N ASN A 22 -11.43 -10.13 5.64
CA ASN A 22 -11.94 -11.43 5.19
C ASN A 22 -11.05 -11.96 4.07
N CYS A 23 -9.80 -12.20 4.39
CA CYS A 23 -8.77 -12.67 3.47
C CYS A 23 -8.00 -13.82 4.09
N GLU A 24 -7.30 -14.57 3.26
CA GLU A 24 -6.48 -15.69 3.73
C GLU A 24 -5.04 -15.22 4.00
N VAL A 25 -4.41 -15.83 5.01
CA VAL A 25 -2.99 -15.60 5.28
C VAL A 25 -2.19 -16.07 4.07
N GLY A 26 -1.26 -15.22 3.63
CA GLY A 26 -0.44 -15.52 2.47
C GLY A 26 -1.06 -15.13 1.14
N GLN A 27 -2.23 -14.49 1.15
CA GLN A 27 -2.84 -14.02 -0.10
C GLN A 27 -1.87 -13.10 -0.84
N PRO A 28 -1.58 -13.37 -2.14
CA PRO A 28 -0.59 -12.59 -2.87
C PRO A 28 -1.03 -11.17 -3.13
N ILE A 29 -0.07 -10.26 -3.08
CA ILE A 29 -0.25 -8.87 -3.50
C ILE A 29 0.57 -8.69 -4.78
N MET A 30 -0.10 -8.25 -5.83
CA MET A 30 0.45 -8.20 -7.18
C MET A 30 0.68 -6.77 -7.64
N LEU A 31 1.61 -6.61 -8.57
CA LEU A 31 1.89 -5.35 -9.23
C LEU A 31 1.98 -5.60 -10.73
N SER A 32 1.12 -4.92 -11.50
CA SER A 32 1.12 -5.07 -12.95
C SER A 32 1.81 -3.89 -13.62
N ASP A 33 2.24 -4.08 -14.86
CA ASP A 33 2.82 -3.00 -15.65
C ASP A 33 1.84 -1.84 -15.83
N SER A 34 0.55 -2.12 -15.96
CA SER A 34 -0.45 -1.06 -16.07
C SER A 34 -0.57 -0.24 -14.80
N ASN A 35 -0.42 -0.88 -13.63
CA ASN A 35 -0.38 -0.16 -12.36
C ASN A 35 0.87 0.74 -12.27
N ILE A 36 2.02 0.22 -12.72
CA ILE A 36 3.27 1.00 -12.74
C ILE A 36 3.11 2.24 -13.63
N LEU A 37 2.56 2.06 -14.84
CA LEU A 37 2.33 3.18 -15.74
C LEU A 37 1.38 4.22 -15.13
N HIS A 38 0.35 3.76 -14.43
CA HIS A 38 -0.58 4.66 -13.73
C HIS A 38 0.13 5.47 -12.64
N MET A 39 0.98 4.81 -11.86
CA MET A 39 1.74 5.49 -10.81
C MET A 39 2.74 6.49 -11.39
N LEU A 40 3.40 6.12 -12.48
CA LEU A 40 4.32 7.03 -13.18
C LEU A 40 3.59 8.24 -13.77
N ASP A 41 2.35 8.06 -14.23
CA ASP A 41 1.54 9.15 -14.75
C ASP A 41 1.07 10.09 -13.64
N ARG A 42 0.61 9.54 -12.51
CA ARG A 42 -0.02 10.31 -11.44
C ARG A 42 0.97 10.83 -10.39
N HIS A 43 2.00 10.04 -10.09
CA HIS A 43 2.96 10.33 -9.03
C HIS A 43 4.37 9.98 -9.48
N PRO A 44 4.87 10.61 -10.56
CA PRO A 44 6.16 10.20 -11.15
C PRO A 44 7.35 10.38 -10.19
N ALA A 45 7.40 11.50 -9.46
CA ALA A 45 8.51 11.76 -8.55
C ALA A 45 8.53 10.76 -7.40
N GLU A 46 7.35 10.49 -6.81
CA GLU A 46 7.24 9.54 -5.71
C GLU A 46 7.57 8.12 -6.17
N TYR A 47 7.07 7.72 -7.33
CA TYR A 47 7.36 6.38 -7.84
C TYR A 47 8.84 6.21 -8.17
N ASN A 48 9.47 7.21 -8.76
CA ASN A 48 10.89 7.15 -9.09
C ASN A 48 11.75 7.03 -7.82
N ARG A 49 11.34 7.67 -6.73
CA ARG A 49 12.08 7.59 -5.46
C ARG A 49 11.80 6.30 -4.69
N PHE A 50 10.56 5.85 -4.65
CA PHE A 50 10.12 4.81 -3.70
C PHE A 50 9.53 3.57 -4.34
N GLY A 51 9.34 3.54 -5.66
CA GLY A 51 8.73 2.39 -6.32
C GLY A 51 9.47 1.08 -6.06
N ALA A 52 10.80 1.13 -5.99
CA ALA A 52 11.61 -0.05 -5.71
C ALA A 52 11.41 -0.57 -4.29
N PHE A 53 10.84 0.23 -3.38
CA PHE A 53 10.59 -0.16 -2.00
C PHE A 53 9.19 -0.72 -1.77
N ILE A 54 8.36 -0.84 -2.82
CA ILE A 54 7.01 -1.39 -2.68
C ILE A 54 7.02 -2.75 -1.97
N PRO A 55 7.90 -3.72 -2.32
CA PRO A 55 7.92 -4.99 -1.60
C PRO A 55 8.23 -4.83 -0.11
N LEU A 56 9.14 -3.92 0.24
CA LEU A 56 9.46 -3.66 1.64
C LEU A 56 8.28 -3.03 2.38
N ILE A 57 7.62 -2.06 1.76
CA ILE A 57 6.46 -1.37 2.36
C ILE A 57 5.33 -2.38 2.62
N VAL A 58 5.09 -3.28 1.67
CA VAL A 58 4.05 -4.30 1.80
C VAL A 58 4.41 -5.31 2.90
N LYS A 59 5.69 -5.67 3.01
CA LYS A 59 6.16 -6.66 3.97
C LYS A 59 6.24 -6.12 5.39
N GLU A 60 6.73 -4.89 5.55
CA GLU A 60 7.04 -4.32 6.87
C GLU A 60 6.48 -2.90 7.01
N PRO A 61 5.14 -2.71 6.88
CA PRO A 61 4.58 -1.39 7.08
C PRO A 61 4.66 -0.98 8.55
N ASP A 62 4.71 0.31 8.79
CA ASP A 62 4.64 0.86 10.15
C ASP A 62 3.20 1.18 10.56
N TYR A 63 2.35 1.46 9.57
CA TYR A 63 0.92 1.69 9.77
C TYR A 63 0.13 0.98 8.70
N VAL A 64 -1.08 0.56 9.04
CA VAL A 64 -2.01 -0.05 8.09
C VAL A 64 -3.41 0.52 8.31
N GLY A 65 -4.22 0.51 7.26
CA GLY A 65 -5.59 1.00 7.36
C GLY A 65 -6.43 0.59 6.17
N ILE A 66 -7.69 0.99 6.23
CA ILE A 66 -8.64 0.82 5.13
C ILE A 66 -9.18 2.20 4.79
N ASN A 67 -9.09 2.58 3.51
CA ASN A 67 -9.63 3.85 3.06
C ASN A 67 -11.15 3.80 3.11
N PRO A 68 -11.81 4.71 3.86
CA PRO A 68 -13.27 4.66 3.99
C PRO A 68 -14.01 4.99 2.70
N LYS A 69 -13.37 5.60 1.71
CA LYS A 69 -14.01 5.99 0.47
C LYS A 69 -14.11 4.86 -0.54
N ASP A 70 -13.07 4.02 -0.64
CA ASP A 70 -13.00 3.00 -1.69
C ASP A 70 -12.61 1.62 -1.17
N ASN A 71 -12.45 1.46 0.15
CA ASN A 71 -12.08 0.21 0.80
C ASN A 71 -10.69 -0.31 0.41
N SER A 72 -9.85 0.52 -0.19
CA SER A 72 -8.48 0.09 -0.47
C SER A 72 -7.70 -0.11 0.82
N LEU A 73 -6.80 -1.10 0.81
CA LEU A 73 -5.88 -1.32 1.91
C LEU A 73 -4.75 -0.31 1.78
N GLU A 74 -4.37 0.31 2.89
CA GLU A 74 -3.32 1.31 2.90
C GLU A 74 -2.19 0.83 3.81
N PHE A 75 -0.98 0.74 3.23
CA PHE A 75 0.22 0.36 3.94
C PHE A 75 1.15 1.56 3.91
N VAL A 76 1.56 2.03 5.09
CA VAL A 76 2.40 3.22 5.22
C VAL A 76 3.68 2.83 5.91
N LYS A 77 4.81 3.25 5.34
CA LYS A 77 6.12 3.04 5.94
C LYS A 77 6.81 4.38 6.16
N GLU A 78 7.39 4.53 7.34
CA GLU A 78 8.19 5.70 7.67
C GLU A 78 9.61 5.53 7.15
N PHE A 79 10.07 6.52 6.39
CA PHE A 79 11.46 6.62 5.96
C PHE A 79 12.09 7.76 6.74
N GLN A 80 13.14 7.45 7.49
CA GLN A 80 13.72 8.38 8.46
C GLN A 80 14.49 9.56 7.84
N ILE A 81 14.51 9.64 6.53
CA ILE A 81 15.13 10.77 5.85
C ILE A 81 14.02 11.79 5.57
N GLU A 82 14.13 12.98 6.14
CA GLU A 82 13.24 14.12 5.88
C GLU A 82 11.79 13.94 6.32
N ASP A 83 11.54 13.14 7.35
CA ASP A 83 10.17 12.98 7.90
C ASP A 83 9.16 12.55 6.84
N GLU A 84 9.58 11.62 5.98
CA GLU A 84 8.71 11.13 4.91
C GLU A 84 8.08 9.80 5.25
N PHE A 85 6.78 9.70 4.97
CA PHE A 85 6.03 8.47 5.03
C PHE A 85 5.56 8.14 3.63
N VAL A 86 5.65 6.89 3.23
CA VAL A 86 5.21 6.46 1.90
C VAL A 86 4.01 5.54 2.06
N LYS A 87 2.91 5.90 1.41
CA LYS A 87 1.68 5.13 1.43
C LYS A 87 1.53 4.36 0.12
N VAL A 88 1.29 3.05 0.25
CA VAL A 88 0.93 2.18 -0.87
C VAL A 88 -0.53 1.78 -0.68
N ALA A 89 -1.36 2.05 -1.69
CA ALA A 89 -2.77 1.68 -1.68
C ALA A 89 -2.97 0.42 -2.53
N ILE A 90 -3.70 -0.54 -1.99
CA ILE A 90 -3.92 -1.86 -2.59
C ILE A 90 -5.41 -2.08 -2.69
N ARG A 91 -5.88 -2.51 -3.87
CA ARG A 91 -7.30 -2.78 -4.11
C ARG A 91 -7.50 -4.17 -4.69
N ALA A 92 -8.63 -4.77 -4.35
CA ALA A 92 -9.03 -6.03 -4.95
C ALA A 92 -9.60 -5.79 -6.36
N SER A 93 -9.23 -6.65 -7.29
CA SER A 93 -9.83 -6.69 -8.61
C SER A 93 -11.18 -7.42 -8.55
N ASN A 94 -11.87 -7.50 -9.70
CA ASN A 94 -13.13 -8.25 -9.79
C ASN A 94 -12.98 -9.73 -9.46
N SER A 95 -11.78 -10.27 -9.56
CA SER A 95 -11.47 -11.67 -9.21
C SER A 95 -10.90 -11.80 -7.79
N ASP A 96 -11.02 -10.77 -6.97
CA ASP A 96 -10.48 -10.70 -5.61
C ASP A 96 -8.95 -10.80 -5.52
N THR A 97 -8.26 -10.59 -6.63
CA THR A 97 -6.80 -10.49 -6.63
C THR A 97 -6.39 -9.10 -6.14
N LEU A 98 -5.44 -9.04 -5.21
CA LEU A 98 -4.97 -7.78 -4.66
C LEU A 98 -3.90 -7.17 -5.56
N PHE A 99 -4.09 -5.91 -5.93
CA PHE A 99 -3.15 -5.17 -6.77
C PHE A 99 -2.75 -3.87 -6.12
N VAL A 100 -1.46 -3.53 -6.22
CA VAL A 100 -0.97 -2.20 -5.85
C VAL A 100 -1.52 -1.20 -6.85
N ARG A 101 -2.23 -0.18 -6.37
CA ARG A 101 -2.90 0.81 -7.22
C ARG A 101 -2.19 2.14 -7.24
N SER A 102 -1.65 2.57 -6.11
CA SER A 102 -1.02 3.88 -6.04
C SER A 102 0.06 3.91 -4.96
N LEU A 103 0.94 4.89 -5.09
CA LEU A 103 2.01 5.16 -4.14
C LEU A 103 2.17 6.67 -4.06
N TYR A 104 2.19 7.23 -2.84
CA TYR A 104 2.46 8.64 -2.66
C TYR A 104 2.98 8.93 -1.26
N CYS A 105 3.59 10.10 -1.12
CA CYS A 105 4.22 10.51 0.14
C CYS A 105 3.24 11.25 1.02
N LEU A 106 3.39 11.04 2.34
CA LEU A 106 2.65 11.76 3.37
C LEU A 106 3.66 12.37 4.32
N ASN A 107 3.29 13.50 4.94
CA ASN A 107 4.08 14.03 6.04
C ASN A 107 3.54 13.50 7.39
N SER A 108 4.28 13.74 8.45
CA SER A 108 3.91 13.24 9.78
C SER A 108 2.58 13.80 10.28
N ASN A 109 2.24 15.04 9.93
CA ASN A 109 0.96 15.63 10.32
C ASN A 109 -0.22 14.87 9.71
N ARG A 110 -0.13 14.50 8.42
CA ARG A 110 -1.18 13.74 7.77
C ARG A 110 -1.32 12.36 8.37
N VAL A 111 -0.19 11.69 8.65
CA VAL A 111 -0.20 10.38 9.30
C VAL A 111 -0.88 10.47 10.67
N ARG A 112 -0.50 11.46 11.48
CA ARG A 112 -1.13 11.65 12.80
C ARG A 112 -2.64 11.89 12.69
N ASN A 113 -3.06 12.66 11.69
CA ASN A 113 -4.49 12.90 11.47
C ASN A 113 -5.24 11.61 11.13
N PHE A 114 -4.68 10.77 10.26
CA PHE A 114 -5.30 9.50 9.92
C PHE A 114 -5.34 8.55 11.13
N VAL A 115 -4.29 8.53 11.94
CA VAL A 115 -4.27 7.72 13.17
C VAL A 115 -5.35 8.22 14.13
N SER A 116 -5.47 9.54 14.32
CA SER A 116 -6.49 10.13 15.19
C SER A 116 -7.90 9.79 14.73
N LYS A 117 -8.14 9.74 13.44
CA LYS A 117 -9.46 9.38 12.89
C LYS A 117 -9.72 7.89 12.90
N GLY A 118 -8.72 7.07 13.22
CA GLY A 118 -8.86 5.62 13.21
C GLY A 118 -8.74 4.98 11.83
N THR A 119 -8.39 5.73 10.79
CA THR A 119 -8.22 5.17 9.44
C THR A 119 -6.85 4.52 9.23
N LEU A 120 -5.86 4.87 10.04
CA LEU A 120 -4.57 4.19 10.11
C LEU A 120 -4.30 3.70 11.52
N LYS A 121 -3.73 2.53 11.63
CA LYS A 121 -3.30 1.94 12.89
C LYS A 121 -1.82 1.64 12.84
N LYS A 122 -1.12 1.95 13.92
CA LYS A 122 0.28 1.52 14.04
C LYS A 122 0.31 0.02 14.27
N ILE A 123 1.21 -0.64 13.54
CA ILE A 123 1.28 -2.09 13.56
C ILE A 123 2.64 -2.58 14.09
#